data_06f4c338f630067a574b11d8ca4dd2ce
#
_entry.id   06f4c338f630067a574b11d8ca4dd2ce
#
_cell.length_a   1.000
_cell.length_b   1.000
_cell.length_c   1.000
_cell.angle_alpha   90.00
_cell.angle_beta   90.00
_cell.angle_gamma   90.00
#
_symmetry.space_group_name_H-M   'P 1'
#
loop_
_entity.id
_entity.type
_entity.pdbx_description
1 polymer ?
#
loop_
_entity_poly.entity_id
_entity_poly.type
_entity_poly.pdbx_seq_one_letter_code
_entity_poly.pdbx_strand_id
1 'polypeptide(L)'
;DDYVLIDINEKKVTADAVDFTDAEANLNQHANIVVNDYQALADADVVISALGNIALQDNPDADRFAELPFTAKQVPLVAKKLKEVGFKGIIIAISNPVDVVTSLYQHYSGLPKERVIGTGTLLDTARMKRAVSERFGVDARSV
;
A
#
# COMPACT_ATOMS: atom_id res chain seq x y z
N ASP A 1 -14.30 -11.84 -4.53
CA ASP A 1 -13.11 -11.03 -4.84
C ASP A 1 -11.86 -11.87 -4.63
N ASP A 2 -10.78 -11.57 -5.37
CA ASP A 2 -9.49 -12.24 -5.23
C ASP A 2 -8.48 -11.28 -4.61
N TYR A 3 -7.76 -11.76 -3.61
CA TYR A 3 -6.70 -11.00 -2.92
C TYR A 3 -5.39 -11.75 -2.96
N VAL A 4 -4.32 -11.05 -3.25
CA VAL A 4 -2.94 -11.57 -3.17
C VAL A 4 -2.19 -10.78 -2.11
N LEU A 5 -1.76 -11.46 -1.06
CA LEU A 5 -0.97 -10.87 0.02
C LEU A 5 0.51 -11.18 -0.23
N ILE A 6 1.32 -10.13 -0.29
CA ILE A 6 2.77 -10.25 -0.51
C ILE A 6 3.53 -9.62 0.66
N ASP A 7 4.34 -10.39 1.35
CA ASP A 7 5.25 -9.91 2.38
C ASP A 7 6.52 -10.76 2.40
N ILE A 8 7.66 -10.15 2.73
CA ILE A 8 8.92 -10.86 2.95
C ILE A 8 8.90 -11.72 4.22
N ASN A 9 8.04 -11.40 5.17
CA ASN A 9 7.79 -12.18 6.38
C ASN A 9 6.69 -13.22 6.09
N GLU A 10 7.11 -14.37 5.58
CA GLU A 10 6.20 -15.45 5.18
C GLU A 10 5.30 -15.94 6.33
N LYS A 11 5.84 -16.02 7.55
CA LYS A 11 5.05 -16.44 8.71
C LYS A 11 3.93 -15.44 9.02
N LYS A 12 4.26 -14.14 8.95
CA LYS A 12 3.28 -13.08 9.20
C LYS A 12 2.18 -13.08 8.15
N VAL A 13 2.53 -13.06 6.87
CA VAL A 13 1.54 -12.97 5.79
C VAL A 13 0.65 -14.21 5.73
N THR A 14 1.19 -15.38 6.08
CA THR A 14 0.38 -16.61 6.18
C THR A 14 -0.61 -16.52 7.34
N ALA A 15 -0.19 -16.01 8.49
CA ALA A 15 -1.09 -15.79 9.63
C ALA A 15 -2.17 -14.75 9.30
N ASP A 16 -1.80 -13.63 8.69
CA ASP A 16 -2.75 -12.60 8.24
C ASP A 16 -3.81 -13.19 7.27
N ALA A 17 -3.38 -14.07 6.35
CA ALA A 17 -4.30 -14.74 5.42
C ALA A 17 -5.30 -15.66 6.14
N VAL A 18 -4.87 -16.38 7.16
CA VAL A 18 -5.76 -17.20 8.01
C VAL A 18 -6.77 -16.32 8.73
N ASP A 19 -6.30 -15.23 9.39
CA ASP A 19 -7.17 -14.30 10.09
C ASP A 19 -8.25 -13.68 9.18
N PHE A 20 -7.88 -13.32 7.95
CA PHE A 20 -8.83 -12.80 6.97
C PHE A 20 -9.83 -13.87 6.52
N THR A 21 -9.39 -15.10 6.30
CA THR A 21 -10.27 -16.21 5.92
C THR A 21 -11.26 -16.53 7.08
N ASP A 22 -10.79 -16.52 8.32
CA ASP A 22 -11.64 -16.73 9.48
C ASP A 22 -12.69 -15.62 9.64
N ALA A 23 -12.31 -14.37 9.34
CA ALA A 23 -13.23 -13.23 9.37
C ALA A 23 -14.37 -13.37 8.35
N GLU A 24 -14.13 -13.99 7.19
CA GLU A 24 -15.14 -14.21 6.15
C GLU A 24 -16.33 -15.03 6.62
N ALA A 25 -16.13 -15.94 7.59
CA ALA A 25 -17.23 -16.71 8.17
C ALA A 25 -18.37 -15.84 8.74
N ASN A 26 -18.06 -14.56 9.06
CA ASN A 26 -18.99 -13.59 9.61
C ASN A 26 -19.34 -12.46 8.63
N LEU A 27 -18.84 -12.51 7.40
CA LEU A 27 -19.07 -11.52 6.36
C LEU A 27 -19.98 -12.09 5.27
N ASN A 28 -20.75 -11.22 4.62
CA ASN A 28 -21.60 -11.60 3.48
C ASN A 28 -20.84 -11.64 2.15
N GLN A 29 -19.53 -11.64 2.18
CA GLN A 29 -18.66 -11.64 1.01
C GLN A 29 -17.66 -12.78 1.14
N HIS A 30 -17.33 -13.40 0.00
CA HIS A 30 -16.28 -14.40 -0.09
C HIS A 30 -15.07 -13.80 -0.81
N ALA A 31 -13.88 -14.08 -0.30
CA ALA A 31 -12.62 -13.72 -0.94
C ALA A 31 -11.75 -14.99 -1.12
N ASN A 32 -11.09 -15.07 -2.24
CA ASN A 32 -10.03 -16.05 -2.45
C ASN A 32 -8.69 -15.38 -2.11
N ILE A 33 -7.99 -15.89 -1.10
CA ILE A 33 -6.75 -15.28 -0.60
C ILE A 33 -5.56 -16.15 -0.96
N VAL A 34 -4.62 -15.56 -1.71
CA VAL A 34 -3.38 -16.20 -2.14
C VAL A 34 -2.20 -15.47 -1.49
N VAL A 35 -1.19 -16.24 -1.06
CA VAL A 35 -0.02 -15.71 -0.34
C VAL A 35 1.24 -15.84 -1.18
N ASN A 36 1.99 -14.76 -1.31
CA ASN A 36 3.32 -14.68 -1.93
C ASN A 36 3.42 -15.21 -3.38
N ASP A 37 2.31 -15.25 -4.10
CA ASP A 37 2.28 -15.59 -5.51
C ASP A 37 2.26 -14.34 -6.40
N TYR A 38 3.41 -13.95 -6.90
CA TYR A 38 3.52 -12.83 -7.84
C TYR A 38 2.84 -13.10 -9.19
N GLN A 39 2.71 -14.37 -9.62
CA GLN A 39 2.04 -14.68 -10.89
C GLN A 39 0.55 -14.36 -10.84
N ALA A 40 -0.07 -14.51 -9.67
CA ALA A 40 -1.45 -14.15 -9.44
C ALA A 40 -1.72 -12.61 -9.54
N LEU A 41 -0.66 -11.79 -9.62
CA LEU A 41 -0.77 -10.34 -9.83
C LEU A 41 -0.86 -9.95 -11.32
N ALA A 42 -0.69 -10.89 -12.25
CA ALA A 42 -0.65 -10.59 -13.68
C ALA A 42 -1.94 -9.92 -14.19
N ASP A 43 -3.08 -10.33 -13.66
CA ASP A 43 -4.42 -9.84 -13.99
C ASP A 43 -5.10 -9.04 -12.85
N ALA A 44 -4.36 -8.73 -11.79
CA ALA A 44 -4.89 -7.91 -10.71
C ALA A 44 -5.26 -6.50 -11.19
N ASP A 45 -6.38 -5.98 -10.72
CA ASP A 45 -6.84 -4.62 -11.04
C ASP A 45 -6.01 -3.55 -10.31
N VAL A 46 -5.69 -3.82 -9.04
CA VAL A 46 -5.01 -2.84 -8.16
C VAL A 46 -3.97 -3.52 -7.29
N VAL A 47 -2.80 -2.91 -7.21
CA VAL A 47 -1.77 -3.24 -6.22
C VAL A 47 -1.63 -2.08 -5.24
N ILE A 48 -1.88 -2.34 -3.95
CA ILE A 48 -1.62 -1.38 -2.88
C ILE A 48 -0.25 -1.67 -2.28
N SER A 49 0.68 -0.75 -2.45
CA SER A 49 2.03 -0.87 -1.90
C SER A 49 2.13 -0.18 -0.54
N ALA A 50 2.16 -1.00 0.52
CA ALA A 50 2.46 -0.60 1.89
C ALA A 50 3.89 -0.99 2.31
N LEU A 51 4.79 -1.06 1.35
CA LEU A 51 6.16 -1.51 1.51
C LEU A 51 6.94 -0.55 2.41
N GLY A 52 7.43 -1.04 3.54
CA GLY A 52 8.13 -0.20 4.51
C GLY A 52 8.78 -1.00 5.63
N ASN A 53 9.48 -0.28 6.51
CA ASN A 53 10.02 -0.81 7.75
C ASN A 53 9.75 0.19 8.89
N ILE A 54 8.65 -0.04 9.59
CA ILE A 54 8.19 0.89 10.65
C ILE A 54 9.21 1.09 11.78
N ALA A 55 10.07 0.10 12.04
CA ALA A 55 11.12 0.23 13.05
C ALA A 55 12.13 1.35 12.74
N LEU A 56 12.27 1.74 11.47
CA LEU A 56 13.14 2.85 11.07
C LEU A 56 12.51 4.23 11.34
N GLN A 57 11.20 4.29 11.59
CA GLN A 57 10.48 5.52 11.93
C GLN A 57 10.52 5.82 13.43
N ASP A 58 10.81 4.80 14.25
CA ASP A 58 10.95 4.94 15.70
C ASP A 58 12.37 5.44 16.04
N ASN A 59 12.65 6.70 15.67
CA ASN A 59 13.92 7.35 15.93
C ASN A 59 13.71 8.66 16.71
N PRO A 60 14.70 9.04 17.57
CA PRO A 60 14.57 10.22 18.43
C PRO A 60 14.35 11.54 17.69
N ASP A 61 14.84 11.61 16.46
CA ASP A 61 14.81 12.84 15.64
C ASP A 61 13.51 12.98 14.84
N ALA A 62 12.60 11.99 14.91
CA ALA A 62 11.37 11.90 14.13
C ALA A 62 11.59 12.16 12.62
N ASP A 63 12.74 11.70 12.10
CA ASP A 63 13.11 11.87 10.70
C ASP A 63 12.21 11.04 9.81
N ARG A 64 11.35 11.72 9.04
CA ARG A 64 10.44 11.09 8.08
C ARG A 64 11.14 10.46 6.88
N PHE A 65 12.40 10.82 6.65
CA PHE A 65 13.21 10.23 5.58
C PHE A 65 14.05 9.03 6.03
N ALA A 66 14.01 8.66 7.31
CA ALA A 66 14.75 7.51 7.83
C ALA A 66 14.45 6.20 7.09
N GLU A 67 13.24 6.05 6.55
CA GLU A 67 12.80 4.88 5.79
C GLU A 67 13.23 4.92 4.32
N LEU A 68 13.63 6.08 3.79
CA LEU A 68 13.95 6.27 2.38
C LEU A 68 15.04 5.32 1.86
N PRO A 69 16.18 5.07 2.54
CA PRO A 69 17.18 4.14 2.06
C PRO A 69 16.65 2.72 1.88
N PHE A 70 15.71 2.30 2.74
CA PHE A 70 15.05 1.01 2.66
C PHE A 70 14.08 0.97 1.48
N THR A 71 13.15 1.91 1.40
CA THR A 71 12.13 1.95 0.34
C THR A 71 12.75 2.13 -1.05
N ALA A 72 13.77 2.99 -1.17
CA ALA A 72 14.49 3.18 -2.43
C ALA A 72 15.18 1.91 -2.95
N LYS A 73 15.57 1.01 -2.04
CA LYS A 73 16.15 -0.29 -2.40
C LYS A 73 15.08 -1.32 -2.76
N GLN A 74 13.95 -1.35 -2.03
CA GLN A 74 12.94 -2.39 -2.17
C GLN A 74 11.95 -2.13 -3.31
N VAL A 75 11.55 -0.88 -3.51
CA VAL A 75 10.56 -0.52 -4.55
C VAL A 75 10.97 -0.96 -5.96
N PRO A 76 12.22 -0.75 -6.42
CA PRO A 76 12.65 -1.23 -7.72
C PRO A 76 12.55 -2.76 -7.88
N LEU A 77 12.78 -3.52 -6.80
CA LEU A 77 12.69 -4.98 -6.84
C LEU A 77 11.24 -5.44 -7.03
N VAL A 78 10.31 -4.84 -6.29
CA VAL A 78 8.88 -5.13 -6.42
C VAL A 78 8.34 -4.68 -7.78
N ALA A 79 8.68 -3.46 -8.20
CA ALA A 79 8.26 -2.92 -9.49
C ALA A 79 8.74 -3.79 -10.66
N LYS A 80 9.98 -4.32 -10.59
CA LYS A 80 10.52 -5.24 -11.58
C LYS A 80 9.72 -6.54 -11.63
N LYS A 81 9.40 -7.13 -10.48
CA LYS A 81 8.57 -8.35 -10.42
C LYS A 81 7.18 -8.13 -11.02
N LEU A 82 6.52 -6.99 -10.70
CA LEU A 82 5.23 -6.63 -11.32
C LEU A 82 5.33 -6.53 -12.85
N LYS A 83 6.40 -5.92 -13.35
CA LYS A 83 6.66 -5.85 -14.78
C LYS A 83 6.91 -7.22 -15.41
N GLU A 84 7.67 -8.10 -14.75
CA GLU A 84 8.00 -9.43 -15.23
C GLU A 84 6.76 -10.32 -15.35
N VAL A 85 5.80 -10.23 -14.42
CA VAL A 85 4.53 -10.98 -14.49
C VAL A 85 3.51 -10.33 -15.45
N GLY A 86 3.82 -9.16 -16.01
CA GLY A 86 2.96 -8.49 -16.98
C GLY A 86 1.79 -7.71 -16.35
N PHE A 87 1.89 -7.31 -15.08
CA PHE A 87 0.87 -6.51 -14.41
C PHE A 87 0.56 -5.22 -15.19
N LYS A 88 -0.73 -4.94 -15.35
CA LYS A 88 -1.24 -3.78 -16.12
C LYS A 88 -2.27 -2.93 -15.35
N GLY A 89 -2.54 -3.26 -14.11
CA GLY A 89 -3.49 -2.56 -13.26
C GLY A 89 -2.96 -1.21 -12.75
N ILE A 90 -3.47 -0.78 -11.62
CA ILE A 90 -3.12 0.48 -10.97
C ILE A 90 -2.26 0.18 -9.73
N ILE A 91 -1.15 0.91 -9.55
CA ILE A 91 -0.38 0.88 -8.31
C ILE A 91 -0.80 2.08 -7.44
N ILE A 92 -1.16 1.81 -6.19
CA ILE A 92 -1.41 2.82 -5.16
C ILE A 92 -0.30 2.72 -4.11
N ALA A 93 0.57 3.73 -4.04
CA ALA A 93 1.64 3.81 -3.07
C ALA A 93 1.18 4.56 -1.81
N ILE A 94 1.33 3.94 -0.64
CA ILE A 94 0.98 4.54 0.66
C ILE A 94 2.19 4.72 1.59
N SER A 95 3.35 4.19 1.20
CA SER A 95 4.59 4.24 1.99
C SER A 95 5.26 5.61 1.92
N ASN A 96 5.98 5.95 2.98
CA ASN A 96 6.75 7.20 3.03
C ASN A 96 8.22 7.00 2.55
N PRO A 97 8.81 8.08 1.99
CA PRO A 97 8.20 9.33 1.51
C PRO A 97 7.36 9.08 0.24
N VAL A 98 6.05 9.34 0.32
CA VAL A 98 5.09 8.87 -0.69
C VAL A 98 5.39 9.34 -2.12
N ASP A 99 5.83 10.58 -2.30
CA ASP A 99 6.12 11.13 -3.63
C ASP A 99 7.35 10.47 -4.26
N VAL A 100 8.37 10.17 -3.44
CA VAL A 100 9.57 9.45 -3.89
C VAL A 100 9.23 8.00 -4.25
N VAL A 101 8.49 7.31 -3.38
CA VAL A 101 8.04 5.93 -3.61
C VAL A 101 7.20 5.84 -4.90
N THR A 102 6.26 6.77 -5.08
CA THR A 102 5.44 6.86 -6.29
C THR A 102 6.31 7.06 -7.54
N SER A 103 7.27 8.00 -7.48
CA SER A 103 8.18 8.27 -8.59
C SER A 103 9.06 7.07 -8.94
N LEU A 104 9.51 6.31 -7.94
CA LEU A 104 10.26 5.07 -8.16
C LEU A 104 9.41 4.01 -8.85
N TYR A 105 8.15 3.81 -8.42
CA TYR A 105 7.24 2.90 -9.11
C TYR A 105 6.97 3.35 -10.56
N GLN A 106 6.74 4.64 -10.80
CA GLN A 106 6.58 5.16 -12.16
C GLN A 106 7.79 4.89 -13.05
N HIS A 107 8.99 4.98 -12.48
CA HIS A 107 10.23 4.75 -13.22
C HIS A 107 10.48 3.27 -13.53
N TYR A 108 10.25 2.37 -12.55
CA TYR A 108 10.67 0.97 -12.65
C TYR A 108 9.57 0.00 -13.09
N SER A 109 8.28 0.31 -12.89
CA SER A 109 7.18 -0.60 -13.25
C SER A 109 6.95 -0.71 -14.76
N GLY A 110 7.30 0.32 -15.51
CA GLY A 110 6.97 0.42 -16.94
C GLY A 110 5.51 0.75 -17.23
N LEU A 111 4.71 1.02 -16.19
CA LEU A 111 3.33 1.46 -16.33
C LEU A 111 3.24 2.93 -16.76
N PRO A 112 2.17 3.34 -17.46
CA PRO A 112 1.85 4.74 -17.66
C PRO A 112 1.72 5.50 -16.33
N LYS A 113 2.10 6.78 -16.29
CA LYS A 113 2.11 7.59 -15.05
C LYS A 113 0.75 7.64 -14.36
N GLU A 114 -0.32 7.71 -15.12
CA GLU A 114 -1.70 7.74 -14.66
C GLU A 114 -2.16 6.45 -13.96
N ARG A 115 -1.38 5.38 -14.06
CA ARG A 115 -1.61 4.11 -13.36
C ARG A 115 -0.75 3.93 -12.11
N VAL A 116 0.01 4.93 -11.73
CA VAL A 116 0.84 4.89 -10.52
C VAL A 116 0.53 6.11 -9.67
N ILE A 117 -0.18 5.89 -8.58
CA ILE A 117 -0.78 6.92 -7.75
C ILE A 117 -0.18 6.85 -6.34
N GLY A 118 0.26 7.99 -5.82
CA GLY A 118 0.56 8.15 -4.39
C GLY A 118 -0.65 8.72 -3.66
N THR A 119 -0.88 8.29 -2.42
CA THR A 119 -2.00 8.80 -1.60
C THR A 119 -1.85 10.27 -1.21
N GLY A 120 -0.65 10.85 -1.36
CA GLY A 120 -0.40 12.26 -1.12
C GLY A 120 -0.85 12.70 0.27
N THR A 121 -1.68 13.73 0.32
CA THR A 121 -2.21 14.32 1.56
C THR A 121 -3.57 13.74 1.97
N LEU A 122 -3.97 12.57 1.47
CA LEU A 122 -5.29 11.99 1.78
C LEU A 122 -5.54 11.88 3.28
N LEU A 123 -4.56 11.37 4.03
CA LEU A 123 -4.66 11.21 5.48
C LEU A 123 -4.68 12.58 6.20
N ASP A 124 -3.83 13.52 5.77
CA ASP A 124 -3.78 14.84 6.38
C ASP A 124 -5.06 15.63 6.10
N THR A 125 -5.63 15.47 4.91
CA THR A 125 -6.96 16.01 4.58
C THR A 125 -8.05 15.44 5.50
N ALA A 126 -8.05 14.14 5.75
CA ALA A 126 -9.01 13.52 6.66
C ALA A 126 -8.84 14.03 8.11
N ARG A 127 -7.61 14.21 8.57
CA ARG A 127 -7.30 14.80 9.87
C ARG A 127 -7.77 16.26 9.97
N MET A 128 -7.53 17.04 8.94
CA MET A 128 -8.01 18.43 8.85
C MET A 128 -9.54 18.48 8.90
N LYS A 129 -10.23 17.67 8.12
CA LYS A 129 -11.69 17.58 8.13
C LYS A 129 -12.24 17.25 9.53
N ARG A 130 -11.62 16.29 10.24
CA ARG A 130 -11.98 15.98 11.63
C ARG A 130 -11.79 17.17 12.55
N ALA A 131 -10.65 17.86 12.50
CA ALA A 131 -10.36 18.99 13.36
C ALA A 131 -11.32 20.18 13.11
N VAL A 132 -11.65 20.44 11.86
CA VAL A 132 -12.64 21.49 11.49
C VAL A 132 -14.04 21.11 11.98
N SER A 133 -14.44 19.84 11.77
CA SER A 133 -15.71 19.31 12.26
C SER A 133 -15.86 19.49 13.76
N GLU A 134 -14.87 19.10 14.55
CA GLU A 134 -14.85 19.28 16.01
C GLU A 134 -14.93 20.76 16.42
N ARG A 135 -14.20 21.64 15.72
CA ARG A 135 -14.13 23.06 16.04
C ARG A 135 -15.42 23.82 15.76
N PHE A 136 -16.15 23.43 14.73
CA PHE A 136 -17.35 24.14 14.26
C PHE A 136 -18.65 23.38 14.54
N GLY A 137 -18.60 22.17 15.11
CA GLY A 137 -19.78 21.37 15.41
C GLY A 137 -20.54 20.91 14.17
N VAL A 138 -19.85 20.67 13.05
CA VAL A 138 -20.42 20.18 11.79
C VAL A 138 -19.98 18.75 11.49
N ASP A 139 -20.71 18.06 10.63
CA ASP A 139 -20.29 16.72 10.17
C ASP A 139 -19.00 16.79 9.32
N ALA A 140 -18.04 15.93 9.57
CA ALA A 140 -16.76 15.91 8.83
C ALA A 140 -16.94 15.69 7.30
N ARG A 141 -18.06 15.11 6.87
CA ARG A 141 -18.39 14.96 5.44
C ARG A 141 -18.83 16.29 4.81
N SER A 142 -19.16 17.27 5.61
CA SER A 142 -19.57 18.60 5.16
C SER A 142 -18.42 19.60 5.05
N VAL A 143 -17.19 19.15 5.39
CA VAL A 143 -15.96 19.93 5.33
C VAL A 143 -15.24 19.71 4.00
#